data_88e582d41c89a62f01b744c9cfc40ca4
#
_entry.id   88e582d41c89a62f01b744c9cfc40ca4
#
_cell.length_a   1.000
_cell.length_b   1.000
_cell.length_c   1.000
_cell.angle_alpha   90.00
_cell.angle_beta   90.00
_cell.angle_gamma   90.00
#
_symmetry.space_group_name_H-M   'P 1'
#
loop_
_entity.id
_entity.type
_entity.pdbx_description
1 polymer ?
#
loop_
_entity_poly.entity_id
_entity_poly.type
_entity_poly.pdbx_seq_one_letter_code
_entity_poly.pdbx_strand_id
1 'polypeptide(L)'
;MHIDRTEFLGVKFDRLTEAQVIERLARVSADTPFGYIVTPNVDHIVRLSHDESEPAIEAAYTRAELCVCDSRILASLAKLRGIDLPVVTGSDLTAALLESEIKPGDRIAVVGGDVDQIERLSARYPQVEFVHHSPPMGLRRDVAAQIAAAEFITQAKCRFTFIAVGSPQQELIAARVVGATGFGLCIGAALEFLTGDQVRAPKAMRRTGLEWAHRLASDPRRLWRRYLVEGPRVFLLAWRWRASDGDGRRA
;
A
#
# COMPACT_ATOMS: atom_id res chain seq x y z
N MET A 1 -18.63 -8.76 -9.49
CA MET A 1 -17.62 -9.81 -9.76
C MET A 1 -17.05 -10.23 -8.40
N HIS A 2 -17.20 -11.50 -8.03
CA HIS A 2 -16.73 -12.01 -6.73
C HIS A 2 -15.19 -11.89 -6.72
N ILE A 3 -14.61 -11.23 -5.70
CA ILE A 3 -13.17 -11.19 -5.53
C ILE A 3 -12.78 -12.50 -4.84
N ASP A 4 -11.88 -13.24 -5.45
CA ASP A 4 -11.28 -14.43 -4.83
C ASP A 4 -10.26 -13.97 -3.78
N ARG A 5 -10.68 -13.94 -2.51
CA ARG A 5 -9.84 -13.60 -1.37
C ARG A 5 -9.30 -14.86 -0.73
N THR A 6 -8.01 -14.87 -0.48
CA THR A 6 -7.36 -15.95 0.26
C THR A 6 -6.67 -15.42 1.50
N GLU A 7 -6.77 -16.16 2.59
CA GLU A 7 -6.10 -15.81 3.84
C GLU A 7 -4.68 -16.39 3.84
N PHE A 8 -3.70 -15.54 4.16
CA PHE A 8 -2.34 -15.95 4.42
C PHE A 8 -1.73 -15.10 5.53
N LEU A 9 -1.20 -15.74 6.57
CA LEU A 9 -0.59 -15.09 7.74
C LEU A 9 -1.51 -14.07 8.43
N GLY A 10 -2.80 -14.38 8.53
CA GLY A 10 -3.81 -13.52 9.17
C GLY A 10 -4.32 -12.34 8.32
N VAL A 11 -3.86 -12.22 7.08
CA VAL A 11 -4.32 -11.19 6.14
C VAL A 11 -5.06 -11.81 4.97
N LYS A 12 -6.19 -11.24 4.61
CA LYS A 12 -7.00 -11.64 3.44
C LYS A 12 -6.56 -10.89 2.21
N PHE A 13 -5.88 -11.58 1.30
CA PHE A 13 -5.38 -11.03 0.04
C PHE A 13 -6.37 -11.23 -1.11
N ASP A 14 -6.52 -10.21 -1.93
CA ASP A 14 -7.19 -10.31 -3.22
C ASP A 14 -6.20 -10.86 -4.25
N ARG A 15 -6.56 -11.99 -4.88
CA ARG A 15 -5.71 -12.68 -5.88
C ARG A 15 -5.81 -11.98 -7.24
N LEU A 16 -5.38 -10.73 -7.29
CA LEU A 16 -5.45 -9.89 -8.48
C LEU A 16 -4.06 -9.61 -9.03
N THR A 17 -3.93 -9.63 -10.33
CA THR A 17 -2.77 -9.09 -11.04
C THR A 17 -2.83 -7.57 -11.09
N GLU A 18 -1.69 -6.91 -11.36
CA GLU A 18 -1.63 -5.46 -11.53
C GLU A 18 -2.63 -4.95 -12.58
N ALA A 19 -2.71 -5.62 -13.74
CA ALA A 19 -3.66 -5.27 -14.79
C ALA A 19 -5.12 -5.34 -14.30
N GLN A 20 -5.48 -6.35 -13.52
CA GLN A 20 -6.83 -6.48 -12.94
C GLN A 20 -7.12 -5.40 -11.89
N VAL A 21 -6.11 -4.98 -11.11
CA VAL A 21 -6.26 -3.86 -10.18
C VAL A 21 -6.47 -2.56 -10.96
N ILE A 22 -5.66 -2.28 -11.98
CA ILE A 22 -5.80 -1.10 -12.84
C ILE A 22 -7.19 -1.08 -13.52
N GLU A 23 -7.66 -2.20 -14.06
CA GLU A 23 -9.01 -2.30 -14.64
C GLU A 23 -10.11 -1.94 -13.64
N ARG A 24 -9.95 -2.27 -12.36
CA ARG A 24 -10.89 -1.86 -11.31
C ARG A 24 -10.80 -0.37 -11.02
N LEU A 25 -9.58 0.16 -10.91
CA LEU A 25 -9.35 1.58 -10.67
C LEU A 25 -9.84 2.45 -11.83
N ALA A 26 -9.80 1.94 -13.07
CA ALA A 26 -10.38 2.60 -14.25
C ALA A 26 -11.87 2.92 -14.10
N ARG A 27 -12.59 2.10 -13.33
CA ARG A 27 -14.05 2.26 -13.09
C ARG A 27 -14.37 3.25 -11.97
N VAL A 28 -13.38 3.68 -11.21
CA VAL A 28 -13.56 4.69 -10.14
C VAL A 28 -13.84 6.04 -10.79
N SER A 29 -14.84 6.73 -10.32
CA SER A 29 -15.16 8.13 -10.63
C SER A 29 -15.00 9.01 -9.40
N ALA A 30 -15.10 10.31 -9.56
CA ALA A 30 -15.11 11.25 -8.45
C ALA A 30 -16.33 11.09 -7.53
N ASP A 31 -17.42 10.44 -8.01
CA ASP A 31 -18.65 10.19 -7.25
C ASP A 31 -18.71 8.77 -6.64
N THR A 32 -17.72 7.92 -6.94
CA THR A 32 -17.65 6.57 -6.36
C THR A 32 -17.49 6.70 -4.84
N PRO A 33 -18.27 5.99 -4.01
CA PRO A 33 -18.06 5.98 -2.56
C PRO A 33 -16.61 5.61 -2.23
N PHE A 34 -16.04 6.27 -1.22
CA PHE A 34 -14.63 6.11 -0.91
C PHE A 34 -14.27 4.68 -0.52
N GLY A 35 -13.39 4.08 -1.30
CA GLY A 35 -12.71 2.83 -1.00
C GLY A 35 -11.20 3.06 -0.94
N TYR A 36 -10.44 2.06 -0.52
CA TYR A 36 -8.97 2.16 -0.56
C TYR A 36 -8.30 0.80 -0.75
N ILE A 37 -7.08 0.85 -1.28
CA ILE A 37 -6.21 -0.31 -1.44
C ILE A 37 -5.06 -0.26 -0.45
N VAL A 38 -4.78 -1.42 0.16
CA VAL A 38 -3.58 -1.66 0.96
C VAL A 38 -2.67 -2.66 0.25
N THR A 39 -1.36 -2.45 0.39
CA THR A 39 -0.34 -3.26 -0.29
C THR A 39 0.65 -3.83 0.74
N PRO A 40 0.21 -4.78 1.59
CA PRO A 40 1.06 -5.33 2.65
C PRO A 40 2.26 -6.09 2.10
N ASN A 41 3.41 -5.87 2.76
CA ASN A 41 4.66 -6.57 2.56
C ASN A 41 5.10 -7.30 3.86
N VAL A 42 6.30 -7.89 3.85
CA VAL A 42 6.85 -8.63 5.01
C VAL A 42 6.76 -7.85 6.32
N ASP A 43 7.13 -6.56 6.31
CA ASP A 43 7.13 -5.72 7.51
C ASP A 43 5.71 -5.53 8.08
N HIS A 44 4.74 -5.34 7.20
CA HIS A 44 3.32 -5.23 7.59
C HIS A 44 2.82 -6.53 8.23
N ILE A 45 3.13 -7.68 7.64
CA ILE A 45 2.73 -9.00 8.17
C ILE A 45 3.37 -9.25 9.54
N VAL A 46 4.68 -8.99 9.68
CA VAL A 46 5.36 -9.16 10.97
C VAL A 46 4.73 -8.26 12.04
N ARG A 47 4.39 -7.01 11.69
CA ARG A 47 3.76 -6.08 12.63
C ARG A 47 2.35 -6.53 13.03
N LEU A 48 1.53 -6.98 12.08
CA LEU A 48 0.19 -7.48 12.34
C LEU A 48 0.17 -8.79 13.15
N SER A 49 1.26 -9.56 13.10
CA SER A 49 1.37 -10.83 13.84
C SER A 49 1.84 -10.69 15.29
N HIS A 50 2.18 -9.48 15.75
CA HIS A 50 2.50 -9.25 17.14
C HIS A 50 1.23 -9.30 17.99
N ASP A 51 1.29 -9.94 19.18
CA ASP A 51 0.19 -10.03 20.14
C ASP A 51 -0.33 -8.66 20.62
N GLU A 52 0.45 -7.60 20.40
CA GLU A 52 0.12 -6.20 20.68
C GLU A 52 -0.36 -5.44 19.42
N SER A 53 -0.78 -6.14 18.35
CA SER A 53 -1.31 -5.44 17.17
C SER A 53 -2.51 -4.60 17.61
N GLU A 54 -2.49 -3.31 17.25
CA GLU A 54 -3.58 -2.41 17.60
C GLU A 54 -4.84 -2.84 16.81
N PRO A 55 -5.99 -3.12 17.45
CA PRO A 55 -7.21 -3.55 16.75
C PRO A 55 -7.63 -2.60 15.62
N ALA A 56 -7.26 -1.32 15.74
CA ALA A 56 -7.51 -0.32 14.70
C ALA A 56 -6.74 -0.60 13.41
N ILE A 57 -5.54 -1.17 13.50
CA ILE A 57 -4.73 -1.52 12.33
C ILE A 57 -5.36 -2.73 11.62
N GLU A 58 -5.73 -3.77 12.36
CA GLU A 58 -6.41 -4.95 11.80
C GLU A 58 -7.73 -4.57 11.13
N ALA A 59 -8.51 -3.70 11.78
CA ALA A 59 -9.75 -3.16 11.23
C ALA A 59 -9.50 -2.38 9.93
N ALA A 60 -8.40 -1.62 9.82
CA ALA A 60 -8.04 -0.90 8.62
C ALA A 60 -7.75 -1.86 7.44
N TYR A 61 -7.06 -2.98 7.68
CA TYR A 61 -6.85 -4.00 6.65
C TYR A 61 -8.15 -4.73 6.26
N THR A 62 -8.99 -5.02 7.24
CA THR A 62 -10.28 -5.71 7.02
C THR A 62 -11.26 -4.83 6.21
N ARG A 63 -11.25 -3.51 6.44
CA ARG A 63 -12.12 -2.53 5.75
C ARG A 63 -11.60 -2.13 4.38
N ALA A 64 -10.36 -2.47 4.03
CA ALA A 64 -9.81 -2.17 2.73
C ALA A 64 -10.64 -2.86 1.62
N GLU A 65 -11.00 -2.10 0.60
CA GLU A 65 -11.72 -2.63 -0.56
C GLU A 65 -10.84 -3.59 -1.34
N LEU A 66 -9.54 -3.28 -1.43
CA LEU A 66 -8.54 -4.15 -2.06
C LEU A 66 -7.34 -4.32 -1.12
N CYS A 67 -6.86 -5.56 -1.03
CA CYS A 67 -5.63 -5.92 -0.31
C CYS A 67 -4.77 -6.81 -1.21
N VAL A 68 -3.67 -6.28 -1.75
CA VAL A 68 -2.80 -7.00 -2.70
C VAL A 68 -1.39 -7.19 -2.13
N CYS A 69 -0.71 -8.24 -2.56
CA CYS A 69 0.59 -8.61 -2.02
C CYS A 69 1.72 -7.74 -2.62
N ASP A 70 2.36 -6.90 -1.81
CA ASP A 70 3.56 -6.12 -2.21
C ASP A 70 4.85 -6.81 -1.72
N SER A 71 4.99 -8.12 -1.97
CA SER A 71 6.22 -8.81 -1.57
C SER A 71 6.42 -10.13 -2.31
N ARG A 72 7.50 -10.25 -3.05
CA ARG A 72 7.90 -11.53 -3.66
C ARG A 72 8.27 -12.59 -2.61
N ILE A 73 8.81 -12.18 -1.47
CA ILE A 73 9.08 -13.09 -0.35
C ILE A 73 7.77 -13.68 0.17
N LEU A 74 6.75 -12.85 0.42
CA LEU A 74 5.43 -13.33 0.84
C LEU A 74 4.80 -14.23 -0.20
N ALA A 75 4.83 -13.85 -1.47
CA ALA A 75 4.29 -14.65 -2.56
C ALA A 75 5.00 -16.02 -2.66
N SER A 76 6.33 -16.05 -2.49
CA SER A 76 7.10 -17.31 -2.47
C SER A 76 6.73 -18.18 -1.27
N LEU A 77 6.57 -17.61 -0.08
CA LEU A 77 6.15 -18.34 1.11
C LEU A 77 4.71 -18.87 0.98
N ALA A 78 3.80 -18.08 0.42
CA ALA A 78 2.43 -18.49 0.11
C ALA A 78 2.41 -19.66 -0.88
N LYS A 79 3.24 -19.59 -1.93
CA LYS A 79 3.37 -20.66 -2.93
C LYS A 79 3.83 -21.99 -2.32
N LEU A 80 4.75 -21.95 -1.34
CA LEU A 80 5.15 -23.15 -0.58
C LEU A 80 3.99 -23.76 0.24
N ARG A 81 2.93 -23.01 0.45
CA ARG A 81 1.67 -23.42 1.11
C ARG A 81 0.53 -23.70 0.13
N GLY A 82 0.82 -23.75 -1.18
CA GLY A 82 -0.18 -24.00 -2.22
C GLY A 82 -1.06 -22.79 -2.55
N ILE A 83 -0.70 -21.59 -2.08
CA ILE A 83 -1.43 -20.35 -2.33
C ILE A 83 -0.68 -19.55 -3.40
N ASP A 84 -1.36 -19.23 -4.51
CA ASP A 84 -0.82 -18.35 -5.53
C ASP A 84 -1.23 -16.90 -5.24
N LEU A 85 -0.26 -16.05 -4.89
CA LEU A 85 -0.44 -14.63 -4.65
C LEU A 85 0.29 -13.83 -5.73
N PRO A 86 -0.43 -13.18 -6.65
CA PRO A 86 0.18 -12.23 -7.58
C PRO A 86 0.85 -11.09 -6.81
N VAL A 87 2.03 -10.68 -7.28
CA VAL A 87 2.75 -9.55 -6.67
C VAL A 87 2.36 -8.27 -7.37
N VAL A 88 1.77 -7.34 -6.59
CA VAL A 88 1.40 -6.00 -7.04
C VAL A 88 2.03 -5.00 -6.07
N THR A 89 3.09 -4.33 -6.50
CA THR A 89 3.77 -3.36 -5.64
C THR A 89 3.07 -2.01 -5.68
N GLY A 90 3.00 -1.32 -4.52
CA GLY A 90 2.42 0.01 -4.45
C GLY A 90 3.07 0.98 -5.44
N SER A 91 4.38 0.86 -5.68
CA SER A 91 5.12 1.73 -6.60
C SER A 91 4.86 1.43 -8.08
N ASP A 92 4.74 0.15 -8.49
CA ASP A 92 4.38 -0.18 -9.87
C ASP A 92 2.93 0.22 -10.15
N LEU A 93 2.02 -0.09 -9.21
CA LEU A 93 0.61 0.27 -9.31
C LEU A 93 0.41 1.79 -9.46
N THR A 94 1.11 2.60 -8.64
CA THR A 94 0.98 4.06 -8.71
C THR A 94 1.51 4.61 -10.04
N ALA A 95 2.64 4.08 -10.52
CA ALA A 95 3.19 4.47 -11.81
C ALA A 95 2.25 4.09 -12.96
N ALA A 96 1.74 2.85 -12.97
CA ALA A 96 0.80 2.38 -13.97
C ALA A 96 -0.50 3.20 -13.98
N LEU A 97 -1.03 3.53 -12.80
CA LEU A 97 -2.23 4.38 -12.69
C LEU A 97 -2.00 5.75 -13.31
N LEU A 98 -0.87 6.41 -12.99
CA LEU A 98 -0.51 7.72 -13.54
C LEU A 98 -0.29 7.69 -15.05
N GLU A 99 0.18 6.59 -15.59
CA GLU A 99 0.47 6.42 -17.03
C GLU A 99 -0.78 6.04 -17.85
N SER A 100 -1.72 5.25 -17.26
CA SER A 100 -2.83 4.68 -18.04
C SER A 100 -4.19 5.29 -17.75
N GLU A 101 -4.45 5.74 -16.50
CA GLU A 101 -5.80 6.08 -16.06
C GLU A 101 -6.00 7.56 -15.74
N ILE A 102 -4.92 8.29 -15.48
CA ILE A 102 -4.99 9.69 -15.16
C ILE A 102 -5.08 10.51 -16.44
N LYS A 103 -6.10 11.37 -16.53
CA LYS A 103 -6.38 12.21 -17.69
C LYS A 103 -5.95 13.66 -17.45
N PRO A 104 -5.69 14.41 -18.52
CA PRO A 104 -5.48 15.85 -18.40
C PRO A 104 -6.66 16.52 -17.67
N GLY A 105 -6.34 17.32 -16.65
CA GLY A 105 -7.32 17.99 -15.79
C GLY A 105 -7.79 17.20 -14.59
N ASP A 106 -7.35 15.92 -14.42
CA ASP A 106 -7.62 15.17 -13.21
C ASP A 106 -6.95 15.81 -11.99
N ARG A 107 -7.63 15.73 -10.85
CA ARG A 107 -7.12 16.17 -9.55
C ARG A 107 -6.78 14.94 -8.70
N ILE A 108 -5.60 14.96 -8.10
CA ILE A 108 -5.12 13.90 -7.20
C ILE A 108 -4.77 14.53 -5.85
N ALA A 109 -5.35 13.98 -4.78
CA ALA A 109 -4.95 14.33 -3.44
C ALA A 109 -3.69 13.56 -3.03
N VAL A 110 -2.74 14.23 -2.38
CA VAL A 110 -1.54 13.61 -1.82
C VAL A 110 -1.45 13.93 -0.34
N VAL A 111 -1.44 12.88 0.48
CA VAL A 111 -1.23 12.98 1.93
C VAL A 111 0.16 12.44 2.26
N GLY A 112 1.04 13.31 2.74
CA GLY A 112 2.45 13.01 2.99
C GLY A 112 3.36 13.55 1.89
N GLY A 113 4.66 13.35 2.06
CA GLY A 113 5.67 14.03 1.26
C GLY A 113 5.89 15.48 1.71
N ASP A 114 6.86 16.15 1.10
CA ASP A 114 7.14 17.57 1.27
C ASP A 114 6.76 18.37 0.04
N VAL A 115 6.87 19.71 0.15
CA VAL A 115 6.50 20.63 -0.93
C VAL A 115 7.38 20.41 -2.17
N ASP A 116 8.68 20.19 -1.98
CA ASP A 116 9.61 19.98 -3.09
C ASP A 116 9.30 18.68 -3.86
N GLN A 117 8.83 17.65 -3.16
CA GLN A 117 8.37 16.40 -3.78
C GLN A 117 7.14 16.64 -4.64
N ILE A 118 6.19 17.42 -4.15
CA ILE A 118 4.96 17.74 -4.92
C ILE A 118 5.28 18.62 -6.12
N GLU A 119 6.21 19.56 -6.00
CA GLU A 119 6.68 20.37 -7.14
C GLU A 119 7.31 19.49 -8.23
N ARG A 120 8.19 18.53 -7.85
CA ARG A 120 8.77 17.57 -8.80
C ARG A 120 7.73 16.66 -9.43
N LEU A 121 6.73 16.21 -8.65
CA LEU A 121 5.63 15.42 -9.16
C LEU A 121 4.79 16.21 -10.17
N SER A 122 4.46 17.47 -9.85
CA SER A 122 3.73 18.37 -10.74
C SER A 122 4.52 18.70 -12.02
N ALA A 123 5.83 18.88 -11.91
CA ALA A 123 6.69 19.08 -13.08
C ALA A 123 6.73 17.85 -13.99
N ARG A 124 6.68 16.65 -13.41
CA ARG A 124 6.67 15.39 -14.16
C ARG A 124 5.32 15.08 -14.82
N TYR A 125 4.22 15.51 -14.19
CA TYR A 125 2.85 15.29 -14.66
C TYR A 125 2.09 16.63 -14.75
N PRO A 126 2.50 17.55 -15.65
CA PRO A 126 1.97 18.91 -15.70
C PRO A 126 0.48 19.00 -16.09
N GLN A 127 -0.08 17.89 -16.58
CA GLN A 127 -1.50 17.78 -16.93
C GLN A 127 -2.40 17.43 -15.72
N VAL A 128 -1.82 17.20 -14.54
CA VAL A 128 -2.52 16.77 -13.31
C VAL A 128 -2.41 17.87 -12.26
N GLU A 129 -3.52 18.18 -11.60
CA GLU A 129 -3.53 19.06 -10.43
C GLU A 129 -3.32 18.21 -9.15
N PHE A 130 -2.20 18.43 -8.46
CA PHE A 130 -1.95 17.80 -7.16
C PHE A 130 -2.35 18.73 -6.01
N VAL A 131 -3.31 18.29 -5.18
CA VAL A 131 -3.66 18.96 -3.92
C VAL A 131 -2.98 18.24 -2.77
N HIS A 132 -2.31 18.96 -1.89
CA HIS A 132 -1.34 18.40 -0.95
C HIS A 132 -1.67 18.72 0.51
N HIS A 133 -1.51 17.72 1.36
CA HIS A 133 -1.52 17.82 2.82
C HIS A 133 -0.30 17.11 3.40
N SER A 134 0.54 17.84 4.12
CA SER A 134 1.70 17.28 4.84
C SER A 134 1.39 17.19 6.33
N PRO A 135 1.03 16.00 6.85
CA PRO A 135 0.78 15.83 8.26
C PRO A 135 2.06 16.02 9.09
N PRO A 136 1.95 16.42 10.38
CA PRO A 136 3.10 16.59 11.25
C PRO A 136 3.82 15.27 11.52
N MET A 137 5.08 15.35 11.93
CA MET A 137 5.83 14.20 12.42
C MET A 137 5.17 13.58 13.66
N GLY A 138 5.32 12.27 13.84
CA GLY A 138 4.72 11.57 14.98
C GLY A 138 3.27 11.12 14.76
N LEU A 139 2.77 11.19 13.57
CA LEU A 139 1.41 10.88 13.13
C LEU A 139 0.82 9.57 13.71
N ARG A 140 1.64 8.56 14.01
CA ARG A 140 1.17 7.28 14.57
C ARG A 140 0.41 7.46 15.91
N ARG A 141 0.85 8.39 16.74
CA ARG A 141 0.27 8.67 18.07
C ARG A 141 -0.64 9.89 18.08
N ASP A 142 -0.65 10.64 17.00
CA ASP A 142 -1.45 11.85 16.87
C ASP A 142 -2.76 11.55 16.12
N VAL A 143 -3.78 11.16 16.89
CA VAL A 143 -5.12 10.86 16.36
C VAL A 143 -5.76 12.11 15.74
N ALA A 144 -5.51 13.31 16.29
CA ALA A 144 -6.06 14.55 15.75
C ALA A 144 -5.48 14.83 14.35
N ALA A 145 -4.17 14.64 14.16
CA ALA A 145 -3.54 14.80 12.85
C ALA A 145 -4.00 13.73 11.85
N GLN A 146 -4.29 12.49 12.30
CA GLN A 146 -4.89 11.46 11.43
C GLN A 146 -6.30 11.86 10.98
N ILE A 147 -7.11 12.43 11.89
CA ILE A 147 -8.45 12.92 11.57
C ILE A 147 -8.36 14.08 10.57
N ALA A 148 -7.49 15.07 10.82
CA ALA A 148 -7.29 16.20 9.91
C ALA A 148 -6.89 15.74 8.49
N ALA A 149 -6.03 14.72 8.39
CA ALA A 149 -5.66 14.13 7.11
C ALA A 149 -6.86 13.43 6.41
N ALA A 150 -7.71 12.73 7.17
CA ALA A 150 -8.93 12.12 6.62
C ALA A 150 -9.96 13.17 6.19
N GLU A 151 -10.11 14.26 6.92
CA GLU A 151 -10.95 15.40 6.55
C GLU A 151 -10.44 16.10 5.29
N PHE A 152 -9.13 16.28 5.16
CA PHE A 152 -8.53 16.80 3.93
C PHE A 152 -8.91 15.92 2.73
N ILE A 153 -8.81 14.59 2.83
CA ILE A 153 -9.21 13.66 1.77
C ILE A 153 -10.68 13.87 1.40
N THR A 154 -11.55 13.99 2.41
CA THR A 154 -12.99 14.20 2.21
C THR A 154 -13.28 15.53 1.49
N GLN A 155 -12.57 16.60 1.85
CA GLN A 155 -12.75 17.93 1.27
C GLN A 155 -12.15 18.06 -0.13
N ALA A 156 -11.07 17.31 -0.42
CA ALA A 156 -10.39 17.36 -1.70
C ALA A 156 -11.26 16.91 -2.88
N LYS A 157 -12.23 16.00 -2.66
CA LYS A 157 -13.15 15.46 -3.68
C LYS A 157 -12.41 14.99 -4.94
N CYS A 158 -11.29 14.32 -4.76
CA CYS A 158 -10.46 13.84 -5.84
C CYS A 158 -10.86 12.41 -6.23
N ARG A 159 -10.75 12.06 -7.51
CA ARG A 159 -10.94 10.70 -8.00
C ARG A 159 -9.96 9.74 -7.33
N PHE A 160 -8.70 10.14 -7.16
CA PHE A 160 -7.67 9.36 -6.48
C PHE A 160 -7.00 10.16 -5.38
N THR A 161 -6.60 9.43 -4.32
CA THR A 161 -5.79 9.96 -3.22
C THR A 161 -4.57 9.08 -2.99
N PHE A 162 -3.38 9.65 -3.05
CA PHE A 162 -2.15 8.98 -2.68
C PHE A 162 -1.85 9.23 -1.20
N ILE A 163 -1.80 8.18 -0.39
CA ILE A 163 -1.50 8.26 1.04
C ILE A 163 -0.09 7.71 1.24
N ALA A 164 0.88 8.63 1.41
CA ALA A 164 2.32 8.38 1.36
C ALA A 164 3.03 8.66 2.70
N VAL A 165 2.36 8.39 3.82
CA VAL A 165 2.91 8.62 5.17
C VAL A 165 3.50 7.37 5.82
N GLY A 166 3.56 6.27 5.07
CA GLY A 166 4.04 4.97 5.55
C GLY A 166 3.03 4.23 6.43
N SER A 167 3.29 2.94 6.63
CA SER A 167 2.45 2.05 7.43
C SER A 167 2.88 2.08 8.91
N PRO A 168 1.93 2.01 9.89
CA PRO A 168 0.49 1.81 9.72
C PRO A 168 -0.33 3.09 9.56
N GLN A 169 0.30 4.26 9.48
CA GLN A 169 -0.41 5.54 9.49
C GLN A 169 -1.30 5.73 8.28
N GLN A 170 -0.84 5.32 7.10
CA GLN A 170 -1.60 5.43 5.85
C GLN A 170 -2.88 4.61 5.88
N GLU A 171 -2.84 3.38 6.41
CA GLU A 171 -3.99 2.51 6.56
C GLU A 171 -4.98 3.07 7.60
N LEU A 172 -4.46 3.61 8.71
CA LEU A 172 -5.28 4.23 9.75
C LEU A 172 -6.00 5.49 9.25
N ILE A 173 -5.33 6.33 8.45
CA ILE A 173 -5.94 7.51 7.83
C ILE A 173 -7.02 7.07 6.84
N ALA A 174 -6.71 6.15 5.93
CA ALA A 174 -7.65 5.66 4.94
C ALA A 174 -8.93 5.10 5.58
N ALA A 175 -8.79 4.33 6.68
CA ALA A 175 -9.90 3.76 7.42
C ALA A 175 -10.75 4.80 8.17
N ARG A 176 -10.22 6.01 8.42
CA ARG A 176 -10.93 7.13 9.08
C ARG A 176 -11.73 7.99 8.10
N VAL A 177 -11.51 7.85 6.80
CA VAL A 177 -12.26 8.61 5.79
C VAL A 177 -13.71 8.15 5.80
N VAL A 178 -14.64 9.08 6.03
CA VAL A 178 -16.09 8.81 6.09
C VAL A 178 -16.83 9.82 5.23
N GLY A 179 -17.83 9.37 4.48
CA GLY A 179 -18.66 10.24 3.66
C GLY A 179 -17.95 10.88 2.46
N ALA A 180 -16.73 10.43 2.14
CA ALA A 180 -15.98 10.88 0.98
C ALA A 180 -16.29 10.04 -0.27
N THR A 181 -15.80 10.53 -1.40
CA THR A 181 -15.84 9.82 -2.68
C THR A 181 -14.43 9.67 -3.25
N GLY A 182 -14.27 8.79 -4.27
CA GLY A 182 -12.99 8.49 -4.90
C GLY A 182 -12.31 7.26 -4.30
N PHE A 183 -11.00 7.12 -4.54
CA PHE A 183 -10.26 5.93 -4.13
C PHE A 183 -8.88 6.26 -3.57
N GLY A 184 -8.59 5.76 -2.37
CA GLY A 184 -7.31 5.92 -1.68
C GLY A 184 -6.31 4.81 -2.03
N LEU A 185 -5.06 5.16 -2.29
CA LEU A 185 -3.96 4.23 -2.46
C LEU A 185 -2.95 4.42 -1.32
N CYS A 186 -2.76 3.40 -0.48
CA CYS A 186 -1.75 3.37 0.56
C CYS A 186 -0.39 3.02 -0.08
N ILE A 187 0.32 4.03 -0.57
CA ILE A 187 1.47 3.86 -1.46
C ILE A 187 2.84 3.87 -0.76
N GLY A 188 2.89 4.25 0.53
CA GLY A 188 4.15 4.30 1.29
C GLY A 188 5.23 5.12 0.59
N ALA A 189 6.40 4.51 0.39
CA ALA A 189 7.56 5.14 -0.25
C ALA A 189 7.45 5.25 -1.79
N ALA A 190 6.30 4.94 -2.41
CA ALA A 190 6.17 5.04 -3.87
C ALA A 190 6.33 6.48 -4.37
N LEU A 191 5.95 7.46 -3.56
CA LEU A 191 6.14 8.88 -3.88
C LEU A 191 7.63 9.21 -4.10
N GLU A 192 8.53 8.71 -3.23
CA GLU A 192 9.98 8.93 -3.34
C GLU A 192 10.55 8.36 -4.66
N PHE A 193 9.99 7.26 -5.17
CA PHE A 193 10.37 6.72 -6.48
C PHE A 193 9.82 7.54 -7.65
N LEU A 194 8.63 8.10 -7.52
CA LEU A 194 8.02 8.93 -8.55
C LEU A 194 8.74 10.27 -8.69
N THR A 195 9.19 10.84 -7.58
CA THR A 195 9.92 12.11 -7.54
C THR A 195 11.42 11.98 -7.81
N GLY A 196 11.94 10.73 -7.82
CA GLY A 196 13.35 10.45 -8.04
C GLY A 196 14.23 10.58 -6.78
N ASP A 197 13.64 10.80 -5.61
CA ASP A 197 14.38 10.90 -4.33
C ASP A 197 15.01 9.56 -3.94
N GLN A 198 14.40 8.47 -4.36
CA GLN A 198 14.97 7.12 -4.24
C GLN A 198 15.12 6.46 -5.61
N VAL A 199 16.27 5.82 -5.81
CA VAL A 199 16.52 5.01 -7.00
C VAL A 199 15.95 3.61 -6.78
N ARG A 200 15.07 3.18 -7.70
CA ARG A 200 14.53 1.82 -7.65
C ARG A 200 15.62 0.79 -7.90
N ALA A 201 15.51 -0.35 -7.22
CA ALA A 201 16.37 -1.48 -7.48
C ALA A 201 16.31 -1.91 -8.97
N PRO A 202 17.42 -2.36 -9.57
CA PRO A 202 17.46 -2.88 -10.93
C PRO A 202 16.39 -3.95 -11.16
N LYS A 203 15.85 -4.02 -12.38
CA LYS A 203 14.77 -4.97 -12.74
C LYS A 203 15.11 -6.43 -12.35
N ALA A 204 16.39 -6.84 -12.50
CA ALA A 204 16.83 -8.18 -12.11
C ALA A 204 16.65 -8.41 -10.60
N MET A 205 17.08 -7.48 -9.75
CA MET A 205 16.93 -7.58 -8.30
C MET A 205 15.45 -7.58 -7.87
N ARG A 206 14.63 -6.76 -8.53
CA ARG A 206 13.18 -6.75 -8.28
C ARG A 206 12.53 -8.10 -8.63
N ARG A 207 12.93 -8.72 -9.75
CA ARG A 207 12.42 -10.03 -10.20
C ARG A 207 12.83 -11.19 -9.28
N THR A 208 13.99 -11.11 -8.66
CA THR A 208 14.52 -12.15 -7.76
C THR A 208 14.11 -11.96 -6.29
N GLY A 209 13.38 -10.88 -5.95
CA GLY A 209 13.01 -10.58 -4.57
C GLY A 209 14.13 -9.99 -3.73
N LEU A 210 15.21 -9.50 -4.34
CA LEU A 210 16.37 -8.89 -3.68
C LEU A 210 16.26 -7.36 -3.58
N GLU A 211 15.10 -6.78 -3.82
CA GLU A 211 14.87 -5.33 -3.67
C GLU A 211 15.19 -4.84 -2.27
N TRP A 212 14.85 -5.64 -1.24
CA TRP A 212 15.17 -5.32 0.14
C TRP A 212 16.68 -5.15 0.40
N ALA A 213 17.53 -5.96 -0.27
CA ALA A 213 18.97 -5.86 -0.14
C ALA A 213 19.51 -4.56 -0.75
N HIS A 214 18.97 -4.15 -1.89
CA HIS A 214 19.29 -2.86 -2.50
C HIS A 214 18.89 -1.69 -1.58
N ARG A 215 17.68 -1.72 -1.01
CA ARG A 215 17.23 -0.71 -0.04
C ARG A 215 18.09 -0.69 1.21
N LEU A 216 18.46 -1.86 1.74
CA LEU A 216 19.36 -1.96 2.90
C LEU A 216 20.72 -1.35 2.60
N ALA A 217 21.28 -1.59 1.40
CA ALA A 217 22.54 -1.00 0.98
C ALA A 217 22.46 0.54 0.81
N SER A 218 21.30 1.05 0.40
CA SER A 218 21.08 2.49 0.22
C SER A 218 20.90 3.24 1.54
N ASP A 219 20.27 2.61 2.54
CA ASP A 219 20.06 3.22 3.87
C ASP A 219 20.22 2.17 4.99
N PRO A 220 21.46 1.72 5.26
CA PRO A 220 21.69 0.63 6.21
C PRO A 220 21.33 1.02 7.65
N ARG A 221 21.56 2.28 8.07
CA ARG A 221 21.32 2.72 9.45
C ARG A 221 19.83 2.67 9.81
N ARG A 222 18.94 3.00 8.89
CA ARG A 222 17.49 3.01 9.09
C ARG A 222 16.89 1.62 8.91
N LEU A 223 17.42 0.80 7.98
CA LEU A 223 16.72 -0.39 7.49
C LEU A 223 17.28 -1.73 7.99
N TRP A 224 18.51 -1.77 8.62
CA TRP A 224 19.10 -3.03 9.06
C TRP A 224 18.21 -3.81 10.05
N ARG A 225 17.65 -3.12 11.05
CA ARG A 225 16.79 -3.75 12.05
C ARG A 225 15.54 -4.37 11.41
N ARG A 226 14.90 -3.60 10.51
CA ARG A 226 13.73 -4.02 9.77
C ARG A 226 13.99 -5.27 8.92
N TYR A 227 15.11 -5.32 8.21
CA TYR A 227 15.38 -6.40 7.26
C TYR A 227 16.14 -7.58 7.86
N LEU A 228 17.01 -7.38 8.84
CA LEU A 228 17.87 -8.43 9.38
C LEU A 228 17.40 -8.98 10.74
N VAL A 229 16.57 -8.23 11.49
CA VAL A 229 16.07 -8.66 12.80
C VAL A 229 14.57 -8.98 12.75
N GLU A 230 13.77 -8.05 12.26
CA GLU A 230 12.31 -8.17 12.27
C GLU A 230 11.80 -8.99 11.08
N GLY A 231 12.29 -8.70 9.87
CA GLY A 231 11.89 -9.37 8.64
C GLY A 231 11.99 -10.89 8.66
N PRO A 232 13.09 -11.50 9.17
CA PRO A 232 13.23 -12.96 9.23
C PRO A 232 12.15 -13.68 10.03
N ARG A 233 11.44 -13.00 10.93
CA ARG A 233 10.30 -13.57 11.67
C ARG A 233 9.20 -14.09 10.75
N VAL A 234 9.06 -13.53 9.55
CA VAL A 234 8.06 -13.98 8.58
C VAL A 234 8.23 -15.45 8.21
N PHE A 235 9.46 -15.97 8.18
CA PHE A 235 9.72 -17.38 7.89
C PHE A 235 9.18 -18.28 9.00
N LEU A 236 9.34 -17.88 10.27
CA LEU A 236 8.79 -18.60 11.41
C LEU A 236 7.25 -18.54 11.41
N LEU A 237 6.68 -17.38 11.10
CA LEU A 237 5.23 -17.22 10.96
C LEU A 237 4.69 -18.13 9.85
N ALA A 238 5.31 -18.13 8.68
CA ALA A 238 4.92 -18.98 7.56
C ALA A 238 5.09 -20.48 7.88
N TRP A 239 6.12 -20.84 8.64
CA TRP A 239 6.31 -22.23 9.06
C TRP A 239 5.24 -22.70 10.04
N ARG A 240 4.83 -21.85 10.98
CA ARG A 240 3.78 -22.15 11.98
C ARG A 240 2.37 -22.02 11.44
N TRP A 241 2.19 -21.23 10.37
CA TRP A 241 0.88 -20.95 9.83
C TRP A 241 0.20 -22.21 9.29
N ARG A 242 -1.08 -22.37 9.65
CA ARG A 242 -1.97 -23.40 9.13
C ARG A 242 -3.18 -22.70 8.55
N ALA A 243 -3.63 -23.16 7.38
CA ALA A 243 -4.88 -22.64 6.82
C ALA A 243 -6.00 -22.83 7.84
N SER A 244 -6.79 -21.78 8.08
CA SER A 244 -8.04 -21.93 8.82
C SER A 244 -8.98 -22.81 7.99
N ASP A 245 -9.65 -23.79 8.60
CA ASP A 245 -10.51 -24.80 7.94
C ASP A 245 -11.73 -24.22 7.19
N GLY A 246 -11.74 -22.91 6.91
CA GLY A 246 -12.81 -22.19 6.24
C GLY A 246 -12.64 -21.96 4.73
N ASP A 247 -11.50 -22.28 4.14
CA ASP A 247 -11.29 -22.12 2.70
C ASP A 247 -11.48 -23.48 1.99
N GLY A 248 -12.72 -23.67 1.52
CA GLY A 248 -13.20 -24.94 0.99
C GLY A 248 -12.31 -25.49 -0.12
N ARG A 249 -11.54 -26.51 0.20
CA ARG A 249 -11.20 -27.55 -0.77
C ARG A 249 -12.50 -28.27 -1.14
N ARG A 250 -13.19 -27.78 -2.13
CA ARG A 250 -14.11 -28.62 -2.90
C ARG A 250 -13.29 -29.20 -4.05
N ALA A 251 -13.17 -30.51 -4.00
CA ALA A 251 -12.60 -31.38 -5.02
C ALA A 251 -13.27 -31.19 -6.38
#